data_26e136a3142b10e43fb93e7c1ad63917
#
_entry.id   26e136a3142b10e43fb93e7c1ad63917
#
_cell.length_a   1.000
_cell.length_b   1.000
_cell.length_c   1.000
_cell.angle_alpha   90.00
_cell.angle_beta   90.00
_cell.angle_gamma   90.00
#
_symmetry.space_group_name_H-M   'P 1'
#
loop_
_entity.id
_entity.type
_entity.pdbx_description
1 polymer ?
#
loop_
_entity_poly.entity_id
_entity_poly.type
_entity_poly.pdbx_seq_one_letter_code
_entity_poly.pdbx_strand_id
1 'polypeptide(L)'
;MPENKKNSPSTEPVRGNAAAAVCAFAVLAAFAAVLIIPQSREVFKSLSSAHPYIMGFIKFGLLATVGEVLALRLRKKAWVLPVYTVWRVIIWGLIGVAITFMMKTYSFGVAGLVESGYLPGAKAEFWNKLLCAFYTAAVMNLTFGPTFMAFHKCTDRYLELRAEGTKKPGAKENCRKRRLFCSKVNRSMRKFMPRSWIIRHCNCV
;
A
#
# COMPACT_ATOMS: atom_id res chain seq x y z
N MET A 1 38.37 3.16 31.62
CA MET A 1 37.26 3.48 30.68
C MET A 1 36.50 2.20 30.44
N PRO A 2 35.24 2.02 30.90
CA PRO A 2 34.45 0.82 30.61
C PRO A 2 33.78 0.96 29.29
N GLU A 3 33.98 0.00 28.43
CA GLU A 3 33.44 -0.22 27.09
C GLU A 3 31.94 -0.36 27.16
N ASN A 4 31.24 0.58 26.51
CA ASN A 4 29.78 0.61 26.43
C ASN A 4 29.29 -0.46 25.43
N LYS A 5 29.02 -1.65 25.95
CA LYS A 5 28.45 -2.78 25.22
C LYS A 5 27.11 -2.36 24.67
N LYS A 6 27.06 -1.92 23.40
CA LYS A 6 25.86 -1.67 22.62
C LYS A 6 24.94 -2.89 22.72
N ASN A 7 23.80 -2.71 23.39
CA ASN A 7 22.69 -3.65 23.34
C ASN A 7 22.23 -3.80 21.89
N SER A 8 22.78 -4.77 21.20
CA SER A 8 22.20 -5.32 19.98
C SER A 8 20.81 -5.84 20.35
N PRO A 9 19.75 -5.50 19.63
CA PRO A 9 18.46 -6.13 19.86
C PRO A 9 18.65 -7.62 19.66
N SER A 10 18.36 -8.40 20.71
CA SER A 10 18.37 -9.85 20.70
C SER A 10 17.58 -10.33 19.49
N THR A 11 18.25 -10.88 18.50
CA THR A 11 17.68 -11.65 17.42
C THR A 11 17.19 -12.98 17.98
N GLU A 12 16.11 -12.96 18.74
CA GLU A 12 15.33 -14.16 18.99
C GLU A 12 14.94 -14.72 17.61
N PRO A 13 15.18 -16.02 17.34
CA PRO A 13 14.75 -16.63 16.10
C PRO A 13 13.22 -16.53 16.04
N VAL A 14 12.71 -15.68 15.16
CA VAL A 14 11.28 -15.52 14.93
C VAL A 14 10.76 -16.88 14.46
N ARG A 15 10.06 -17.60 15.34
CA ARG A 15 9.48 -18.90 15.04
C ARG A 15 8.55 -18.74 13.85
N GLY A 16 8.92 -19.37 12.72
CA GLY A 16 8.16 -19.25 11.48
C GLY A 16 6.74 -19.76 11.66
N ASN A 17 5.75 -18.93 11.32
CA ASN A 17 4.36 -19.31 11.39
C ASN A 17 3.96 -20.05 10.10
N ALA A 18 3.93 -21.40 10.14
CA ALA A 18 3.54 -22.22 9.00
C ALA A 18 2.13 -21.85 8.46
N ALA A 19 1.21 -21.45 9.34
CA ALA A 19 -0.11 -21.01 8.95
C ALA A 19 -0.06 -19.76 8.03
N ALA A 20 0.86 -18.83 8.29
CA ALA A 20 1.04 -17.65 7.42
C ALA A 20 1.49 -18.03 6.00
N ALA A 21 2.35 -19.05 5.87
CA ALA A 21 2.77 -19.58 4.59
C ALA A 21 1.59 -20.22 3.85
N VAL A 22 0.86 -21.11 4.54
CA VAL A 22 -0.30 -21.81 3.96
C VAL A 22 -1.36 -20.80 3.49
N CYS A 23 -1.72 -19.82 4.32
CA CYS A 23 -2.68 -18.79 3.93
C CYS A 23 -2.20 -17.96 2.72
N ALA A 24 -0.93 -17.56 2.67
CA ALA A 24 -0.40 -16.79 1.55
C ALA A 24 -0.46 -17.59 0.24
N PHE A 25 0.00 -18.85 0.27
CA PHE A 25 -0.06 -19.72 -0.90
C PHE A 25 -1.48 -20.07 -1.32
N ALA A 26 -2.39 -20.32 -0.36
CA ALA A 26 -3.79 -20.60 -0.65
C ALA A 26 -4.47 -19.42 -1.36
N VAL A 27 -4.25 -18.19 -0.91
CA VAL A 27 -4.80 -16.98 -1.56
C VAL A 27 -4.23 -16.81 -2.97
N LEU A 28 -2.91 -17.00 -3.15
CA LEU A 28 -2.29 -16.92 -4.48
C LEU A 28 -2.79 -18.01 -5.42
N ALA A 29 -2.90 -19.25 -4.93
CA ALA A 29 -3.41 -20.37 -5.71
C ALA A 29 -4.89 -20.16 -6.11
N ALA A 30 -5.72 -19.71 -5.18
CA ALA A 30 -7.13 -19.39 -5.46
C ALA A 30 -7.24 -18.28 -6.52
N PHE A 31 -6.44 -17.23 -6.40
CA PHE A 31 -6.44 -16.14 -7.37
C PHE A 31 -5.94 -16.61 -8.76
N ALA A 32 -4.89 -17.42 -8.79
CA ALA A 32 -4.40 -18.02 -10.02
C ALA A 32 -5.45 -18.94 -10.67
N ALA A 33 -6.14 -19.77 -9.88
CA ALA A 33 -7.21 -20.65 -10.36
C ALA A 33 -8.35 -19.85 -11.00
N VAL A 34 -8.77 -18.73 -10.38
CA VAL A 34 -9.79 -17.81 -10.95
C VAL A 34 -9.36 -17.26 -12.30
N LEU A 35 -8.07 -16.98 -12.51
CA LEU A 35 -7.57 -16.44 -13.78
C LEU A 35 -7.38 -17.52 -14.85
N ILE A 36 -7.03 -18.76 -14.47
CA ILE A 36 -6.73 -19.86 -15.38
C ILE A 36 -8.01 -20.52 -15.89
N ILE A 37 -9.01 -20.72 -15.00
CA ILE A 37 -10.26 -21.38 -15.36
C ILE A 37 -11.14 -20.41 -16.16
N PRO A 38 -11.51 -20.71 -17.45
CA PRO A 38 -12.22 -19.77 -18.30
C PRO A 38 -13.57 -19.30 -17.73
N GLN A 39 -14.35 -20.21 -17.17
CA GLN A 39 -15.65 -19.89 -16.56
C GLN A 39 -15.51 -18.95 -15.35
N SER A 40 -14.56 -19.22 -14.45
CA SER A 40 -14.29 -18.35 -13.30
C SER A 40 -13.80 -16.98 -13.74
N ARG A 41 -12.98 -16.92 -14.80
CA ARG A 41 -12.47 -15.68 -15.35
C ARG A 41 -13.59 -14.79 -15.89
N GLU A 42 -14.57 -15.35 -16.60
CA GLU A 42 -15.71 -14.58 -17.13
C GLU A 42 -16.61 -14.06 -15.99
N VAL A 43 -16.90 -14.88 -14.98
CA VAL A 43 -17.64 -14.45 -13.79
C VAL A 43 -16.87 -13.32 -13.07
N PHE A 44 -15.55 -13.47 -12.92
CA PHE A 44 -14.70 -12.47 -12.29
C PHE A 44 -14.67 -11.14 -13.05
N LYS A 45 -14.64 -11.18 -14.39
CA LYS A 45 -14.73 -9.98 -15.25
C LYS A 45 -16.09 -9.31 -15.12
N SER A 46 -17.18 -10.09 -15.22
CA SER A 46 -18.55 -9.60 -15.07
C SER A 46 -18.75 -8.91 -13.71
N LEU A 47 -18.35 -9.57 -12.62
CA LEU A 47 -18.45 -9.02 -11.28
C LEU A 47 -17.57 -7.77 -11.09
N SER A 48 -16.38 -7.77 -11.70
CA SER A 48 -15.47 -6.61 -11.66
C SER A 48 -16.02 -5.41 -12.44
N SER A 49 -16.81 -5.64 -13.47
CA SER A 49 -17.48 -4.61 -14.25
C SER A 49 -18.72 -4.07 -13.53
N ALA A 50 -19.52 -4.97 -12.94
CA ALA A 50 -20.75 -4.61 -12.21
C ALA A 50 -20.44 -3.85 -10.89
N HIS A 51 -19.44 -4.31 -10.14
CA HIS A 51 -19.09 -3.76 -8.82
C HIS A 51 -17.59 -3.43 -8.71
N PRO A 52 -17.08 -2.44 -9.47
CA PRO A 52 -15.65 -2.18 -9.58
C PRO A 52 -14.99 -1.81 -8.24
N TYR A 53 -15.69 -1.06 -7.38
CA TYR A 53 -15.16 -0.61 -6.08
C TYR A 53 -15.07 -1.75 -5.07
N ILE A 54 -16.11 -2.58 -4.99
CA ILE A 54 -16.12 -3.75 -4.09
C ILE A 54 -15.02 -4.73 -4.52
N MET A 55 -14.91 -4.99 -5.82
CA MET A 55 -13.86 -5.84 -6.36
C MET A 55 -12.46 -5.21 -6.20
N GLY A 56 -12.34 -3.90 -6.30
CA GLY A 56 -11.13 -3.17 -5.97
C GLY A 56 -10.71 -3.38 -4.52
N PHE A 57 -11.65 -3.22 -3.57
CA PHE A 57 -11.41 -3.48 -2.16
C PHE A 57 -10.91 -4.90 -1.91
N ILE A 58 -11.59 -5.91 -2.42
CA ILE A 58 -11.25 -7.33 -2.21
C ILE A 58 -9.88 -7.66 -2.83
N LYS A 59 -9.68 -7.30 -4.10
CA LYS A 59 -8.43 -7.59 -4.83
C LYS A 59 -7.22 -6.99 -4.12
N PHE A 60 -7.26 -5.70 -3.83
CA PHE A 60 -6.14 -5.01 -3.20
C PHE A 60 -5.97 -5.41 -1.74
N GLY A 61 -7.04 -5.56 -0.97
CA GLY A 61 -7.00 -6.01 0.40
C GLY A 61 -6.29 -7.36 0.55
N LEU A 62 -6.66 -8.32 -0.28
CA LEU A 62 -6.06 -9.66 -0.22
C LEU A 62 -4.65 -9.69 -0.81
N LEU A 63 -4.48 -9.25 -2.07
CA LEU A 63 -3.19 -9.40 -2.78
C LEU A 63 -2.08 -8.55 -2.17
N ALA A 64 -2.38 -7.30 -1.75
CA ALA A 64 -1.37 -6.46 -1.13
C ALA A 64 -0.95 -6.99 0.24
N THR A 65 -1.88 -7.52 1.03
CA THR A 65 -1.54 -8.16 2.32
C THR A 65 -0.68 -9.41 2.12
N VAL A 66 -0.99 -10.24 1.11
CA VAL A 66 -0.13 -11.38 0.76
C VAL A 66 1.24 -10.92 0.30
N GLY A 67 1.31 -9.87 -0.53
CA GLY A 67 2.57 -9.26 -0.95
C GLY A 67 3.41 -8.75 0.21
N GLU A 68 2.77 -8.17 1.23
CA GLU A 68 3.45 -7.71 2.45
C GLU A 68 4.00 -8.88 3.29
N VAL A 69 3.24 -9.95 3.46
CA VAL A 69 3.69 -11.19 4.14
C VAL A 69 4.90 -11.78 3.40
N LEU A 70 4.84 -11.82 2.06
CA LEU A 70 5.95 -12.29 1.24
C LEU A 70 7.19 -11.40 1.35
N ALA A 71 7.02 -10.07 1.34
CA ALA A 71 8.11 -9.12 1.55
C ALA A 71 8.75 -9.27 2.94
N LEU A 72 7.96 -9.53 3.98
CA LEU A 72 8.47 -9.84 5.31
C LEU A 72 9.25 -11.16 5.33
N ARG A 73 8.79 -12.16 4.61
CA ARG A 73 9.51 -13.44 4.44
C ARG A 73 10.89 -13.24 3.83
N LEU A 74 10.98 -12.44 2.76
CA LEU A 74 12.26 -12.15 2.10
C LEU A 74 13.22 -11.41 3.04
N ARG A 75 12.71 -10.44 3.81
CA ARG A 75 13.55 -9.64 4.74
C ARG A 75 13.96 -10.38 6.00
N LYS A 76 13.03 -11.11 6.62
CA LYS A 76 13.24 -11.78 7.94
C LYS A 76 13.63 -13.24 7.82
N LYS A 77 13.61 -13.81 6.61
CA LYS A 77 13.84 -15.25 6.33
C LYS A 77 12.91 -16.17 7.14
N ALA A 78 11.79 -15.64 7.66
CA ALA A 78 10.79 -16.36 8.44
C ALA A 78 9.39 -15.91 8.03
N TRP A 79 8.41 -16.83 8.07
CA TRP A 79 7.00 -16.49 7.83
C TRP A 79 6.42 -15.83 9.08
N VAL A 80 6.15 -14.55 8.98
CA VAL A 80 5.62 -13.74 10.08
C VAL A 80 4.42 -12.96 9.58
N LEU A 81 3.31 -13.03 10.32
CA LEU A 81 2.18 -12.16 10.06
C LEU A 81 2.50 -10.74 10.55
N PRO A 82 2.22 -9.71 9.77
CA PRO A 82 2.36 -8.34 10.22
C PRO A 82 1.44 -8.06 11.40
N VAL A 83 1.87 -7.15 12.27
CA VAL A 83 1.03 -6.70 13.40
C VAL A 83 -0.23 -6.05 12.85
N TYR A 84 -1.38 -6.35 13.46
CA TYR A 84 -2.69 -5.85 13.02
C TYR A 84 -3.04 -6.20 11.57
N THR A 85 -2.81 -7.43 11.15
CA THR A 85 -3.08 -7.92 9.78
C THR A 85 -4.48 -7.54 9.28
N VAL A 86 -5.51 -7.67 10.11
CA VAL A 86 -6.89 -7.32 9.73
C VAL A 86 -7.00 -5.84 9.37
N TRP A 87 -6.42 -4.94 10.18
CA TRP A 87 -6.41 -3.50 9.87
C TRP A 87 -5.63 -3.19 8.60
N ARG A 88 -4.58 -3.94 8.31
CA ARG A 88 -3.81 -3.80 7.06
C ARG A 88 -4.65 -4.21 5.85
N VAL A 89 -5.40 -5.32 5.94
CA VAL A 89 -6.36 -5.71 4.88
C VAL A 89 -7.38 -4.61 4.62
N ILE A 90 -7.95 -4.01 5.67
CA ILE A 90 -8.92 -2.92 5.54
C ILE A 90 -8.28 -1.69 4.89
N ILE A 91 -7.10 -1.28 5.34
CA ILE A 91 -6.36 -0.14 4.77
C ILE A 91 -6.05 -0.38 3.30
N TRP A 92 -5.51 -1.56 2.94
CA TRP A 92 -5.25 -1.92 1.56
C TRP A 92 -6.52 -2.01 0.71
N GLY A 93 -7.62 -2.46 1.29
CA GLY A 93 -8.92 -2.47 0.63
C GLY A 93 -9.42 -1.06 0.32
N LEU A 94 -9.37 -0.13 1.28
CA LEU A 94 -9.74 1.28 1.07
C LEU A 94 -8.86 1.94 0.03
N ILE A 95 -7.56 1.66 0.06
CA ILE A 95 -6.61 2.09 -0.95
C ILE A 95 -6.99 1.54 -2.33
N GLY A 96 -7.40 0.28 -2.40
CA GLY A 96 -7.87 -0.35 -3.64
C GLY A 96 -9.11 0.33 -4.22
N VAL A 97 -10.04 0.78 -3.38
CA VAL A 97 -11.17 1.60 -3.82
C VAL A 97 -10.69 2.92 -4.41
N ALA A 98 -9.79 3.62 -3.73
CA ALA A 98 -9.23 4.89 -4.19
C ALA A 98 -8.46 4.72 -5.52
N ILE A 99 -7.65 3.66 -5.65
CA ILE A 99 -6.95 3.33 -6.91
C ILE A 99 -7.95 3.07 -8.04
N THR A 100 -9.01 2.29 -7.78
CA THR A 100 -10.03 1.98 -8.79
C THR A 100 -10.75 3.24 -9.26
N PHE A 101 -11.08 4.14 -8.34
CA PHE A 101 -11.69 5.43 -8.65
C PHE A 101 -10.75 6.30 -9.51
N MET A 102 -9.52 6.47 -9.08
CA MET A 102 -8.53 7.31 -9.80
C MET A 102 -8.20 6.72 -11.17
N MET A 103 -8.03 5.40 -11.30
CA MET A 103 -7.80 4.74 -12.59
C MET A 103 -8.92 5.05 -13.58
N LYS A 104 -10.19 4.94 -13.15
CA LYS A 104 -11.32 5.28 -14.01
C LYS A 104 -11.32 6.77 -14.38
N THR A 105 -11.15 7.66 -13.40
CA THR A 105 -11.12 9.11 -13.62
C THR A 105 -10.03 9.50 -14.63
N TYR A 106 -8.81 9.02 -14.46
CA TYR A 106 -7.72 9.32 -15.40
C TYR A 106 -7.94 8.68 -16.77
N SER A 107 -8.49 7.47 -16.84
CA SER A 107 -8.78 6.80 -18.11
C SER A 107 -9.79 7.58 -18.94
N PHE A 108 -10.88 8.04 -18.31
CA PHE A 108 -11.87 8.89 -19.01
C PHE A 108 -11.29 10.26 -19.40
N GLY A 109 -10.52 10.88 -18.50
CA GLY A 109 -9.86 12.17 -18.78
C GLY A 109 -8.90 12.07 -19.95
N VAL A 110 -8.03 11.05 -19.97
CA VAL A 110 -7.07 10.82 -21.04
C VAL A 110 -7.77 10.54 -22.37
N ALA A 111 -8.81 9.69 -22.38
CA ALA A 111 -9.58 9.40 -23.58
C ALA A 111 -10.16 10.70 -24.18
N GLY A 112 -10.78 11.54 -23.36
CA GLY A 112 -11.30 12.84 -23.79
C GLY A 112 -10.22 13.80 -24.31
N LEU A 113 -9.02 13.81 -23.70
CA LEU A 113 -7.90 14.65 -24.17
C LEU A 113 -7.35 14.18 -25.52
N VAL A 114 -7.32 12.86 -25.76
CA VAL A 114 -6.92 12.32 -27.07
C VAL A 114 -7.96 12.61 -28.13
N GLU A 115 -9.25 12.44 -27.80
CA GLU A 115 -10.37 12.74 -28.71
C GLU A 115 -10.44 14.21 -29.09
N SER A 116 -10.18 15.09 -28.13
CA SER A 116 -10.15 16.56 -28.34
C SER A 116 -8.85 17.07 -29.00
N GLY A 117 -7.89 16.18 -29.29
CA GLY A 117 -6.63 16.54 -29.96
C GLY A 117 -5.57 17.19 -29.06
N TYR A 118 -5.80 17.30 -27.74
CA TYR A 118 -4.80 17.82 -26.79
C TYR A 118 -3.66 16.82 -26.51
N LEU A 119 -3.90 15.53 -26.70
CA LEU A 119 -2.88 14.49 -26.65
C LEU A 119 -2.81 13.76 -27.99
N PRO A 120 -1.59 13.41 -28.43
CA PRO A 120 -1.42 12.66 -29.66
C PRO A 120 -2.06 11.27 -29.55
N GLY A 121 -2.94 10.96 -30.48
CA GLY A 121 -3.54 9.63 -30.66
C GLY A 121 -2.91 8.91 -31.86
N ALA A 122 -3.18 7.62 -31.99
CA ALA A 122 -2.75 6.80 -33.12
C ALA A 122 -3.96 6.44 -34.01
N LYS A 123 -3.74 6.36 -35.34
CA LYS A 123 -4.79 5.96 -36.30
C LYS A 123 -5.22 4.51 -36.13
N ALA A 124 -4.28 3.61 -35.79
CA ALA A 124 -4.59 2.20 -35.56
C ALA A 124 -5.15 2.01 -34.13
N GLU A 125 -6.27 1.34 -34.01
CA GLU A 125 -7.00 1.13 -32.75
C GLU A 125 -6.14 0.53 -31.64
N PHE A 126 -5.31 -0.46 -31.95
CA PHE A 126 -4.39 -1.08 -30.99
C PHE A 126 -3.41 -0.07 -30.41
N TRP A 127 -2.73 0.72 -31.25
CA TRP A 127 -1.77 1.71 -30.80
C TRP A 127 -2.43 2.86 -30.04
N ASN A 128 -3.64 3.25 -30.42
CA ASN A 128 -4.39 4.27 -29.69
C ASN A 128 -4.74 3.80 -28.28
N LYS A 129 -5.22 2.56 -28.11
CA LYS A 129 -5.48 1.96 -26.79
C LYS A 129 -4.21 1.88 -25.96
N LEU A 130 -3.08 1.52 -26.56
CA LEU A 130 -1.79 1.44 -25.86
C LEU A 130 -1.31 2.82 -25.39
N LEU A 131 -1.44 3.85 -26.22
CA LEU A 131 -1.10 5.24 -25.86
C LEU A 131 -1.98 5.76 -24.73
N CYS A 132 -3.31 5.56 -24.83
CA CYS A 132 -4.24 5.93 -23.75
C CYS A 132 -3.90 5.24 -22.43
N ALA A 133 -3.56 3.95 -22.46
CA ALA A 133 -3.13 3.21 -21.27
C ALA A 133 -1.83 3.76 -20.71
N PHE A 134 -0.85 4.09 -21.56
CA PHE A 134 0.42 4.71 -21.15
C PHE A 134 0.20 6.08 -20.49
N TYR A 135 -0.57 6.98 -21.13
CA TYR A 135 -0.88 8.29 -20.56
C TYR A 135 -1.61 8.19 -19.22
N THR A 136 -2.61 7.30 -19.14
CA THR A 136 -3.34 7.04 -17.90
C THR A 136 -2.40 6.59 -16.79
N ALA A 137 -1.52 5.64 -17.08
CA ALA A 137 -0.54 5.14 -16.12
C ALA A 137 0.49 6.23 -15.73
N ALA A 138 0.97 7.00 -16.68
CA ALA A 138 1.94 8.08 -16.43
C ALA A 138 1.34 9.16 -15.51
N VAL A 139 0.15 9.68 -15.86
CA VAL A 139 -0.51 10.72 -15.05
C VAL A 139 -0.83 10.19 -13.66
N MET A 140 -1.36 8.98 -13.55
CA MET A 140 -1.67 8.36 -12.25
C MET A 140 -0.42 8.20 -11.39
N ASN A 141 0.67 7.69 -11.94
CA ASN A 141 1.90 7.47 -11.17
C ASN A 141 2.62 8.77 -10.79
N LEU A 142 2.52 9.81 -11.60
CA LEU A 142 3.13 11.11 -11.30
C LEU A 142 2.34 11.92 -10.27
N THR A 143 1.02 11.79 -10.24
CA THR A 143 0.14 12.59 -9.37
C THR A 143 -0.32 11.82 -8.14
N PHE A 144 -1.05 10.74 -8.33
CA PHE A 144 -1.65 9.96 -7.24
C PHE A 144 -0.65 9.00 -6.57
N GLY A 145 0.30 8.44 -7.33
CA GLY A 145 1.26 7.46 -6.82
C GLY A 145 2.06 7.93 -5.59
N PRO A 146 2.71 9.10 -5.63
CA PRO A 146 3.46 9.62 -4.49
C PRO A 146 2.61 9.90 -3.26
N THR A 147 1.42 10.46 -3.45
CA THR A 147 0.46 10.76 -2.37
C THR A 147 -0.01 9.47 -1.69
N PHE A 148 -0.37 8.48 -2.49
CA PHE A 148 -0.76 7.17 -2.02
C PHE A 148 0.34 6.46 -1.24
N MET A 149 1.57 6.44 -1.76
CA MET A 149 2.72 5.84 -1.07
C MET A 149 3.05 6.54 0.25
N ALA A 150 2.88 7.85 0.33
CA ALA A 150 3.04 8.61 1.56
C ALA A 150 1.97 8.23 2.58
N PHE A 151 0.70 8.16 2.16
CA PHE A 151 -0.42 7.75 3.01
C PHE A 151 -0.21 6.32 3.57
N HIS A 152 0.13 5.37 2.71
CA HIS A 152 0.39 3.98 3.14
C HIS A 152 1.53 3.90 4.17
N LYS A 153 2.65 4.57 3.94
CA LYS A 153 3.76 4.60 4.91
C LYS A 153 3.38 5.25 6.25
N CYS A 154 2.53 6.27 6.23
CA CYS A 154 2.02 6.90 7.45
C CYS A 154 1.12 5.94 8.23
N THR A 155 0.21 5.24 7.57
CA THR A 155 -0.70 4.27 8.21
C THR A 155 0.06 3.08 8.78
N ASP A 156 1.04 2.55 8.04
CA ASP A 156 1.91 1.48 8.53
C ASP A 156 2.66 1.89 9.80
N ARG A 157 3.24 3.08 9.76
CA ARG A 157 3.99 3.58 10.91
C ARG A 157 3.08 3.85 12.11
N TYR A 158 1.86 4.33 11.88
CA TYR A 158 0.85 4.49 12.93
C TYR A 158 0.50 3.14 13.60
N LEU A 159 0.27 2.09 12.82
CA LEU A 159 -0.03 0.75 13.33
C LEU A 159 1.13 0.16 14.13
N GLU A 160 2.37 0.33 13.66
CA GLU A 160 3.57 -0.10 14.37
C GLU A 160 3.70 0.60 15.73
N LEU A 161 3.52 1.93 15.76
CA LEU A 161 3.60 2.70 17.01
C LEU A 161 2.49 2.34 17.99
N ARG A 162 1.30 2.04 17.50
CA ARG A 162 0.19 1.59 18.33
C ARG A 162 0.51 0.21 18.94
N ALA A 163 1.15 -0.66 18.19
CA ALA A 163 1.63 -1.95 18.68
C ALA A 163 2.72 -1.81 19.76
N GLU A 164 3.64 -0.84 19.58
CA GLU A 164 4.67 -0.53 20.57
C GLU A 164 4.09 0.16 21.82
N GLY A 165 3.07 1.02 21.66
CA GLY A 165 2.42 1.78 22.74
C GLY A 165 1.52 0.96 23.67
N THR A 166 1.12 -0.25 23.29
CA THR A 166 0.39 -1.19 24.16
C THR A 166 1.28 -1.79 25.27
N LYS A 167 2.61 -1.66 25.17
CA LYS A 167 3.52 -1.85 26.29
C LYS A 167 3.61 -0.51 27.02
N LYS A 168 2.78 -0.31 28.07
CA LYS A 168 2.62 0.94 28.85
C LYS A 168 3.98 1.69 29.06
N PRO A 169 4.32 2.68 28.26
CA PRO A 169 5.41 3.60 28.57
C PRO A 169 4.85 4.80 29.32
N GLY A 170 5.61 5.29 30.30
CA GLY A 170 5.25 6.50 31.02
C GLY A 170 5.03 7.70 30.08
N ALA A 171 4.20 8.68 30.50
CA ALA A 171 3.81 9.82 29.67
C ALA A 171 4.97 10.57 28.99
N LYS A 172 6.13 10.67 29.67
CA LYS A 172 7.37 11.29 29.14
C LYS A 172 7.98 10.52 27.98
N GLU A 173 7.91 9.17 27.99
CA GLU A 173 8.44 8.33 26.92
C GLU A 173 7.52 8.36 25.69
N ASN A 174 6.23 8.51 25.90
CA ASN A 174 5.25 8.67 24.82
C ASN A 174 5.44 9.99 24.05
N CYS A 175 5.75 11.07 24.75
CA CYS A 175 6.05 12.36 24.13
C CYS A 175 7.38 12.33 23.36
N ARG A 176 8.41 11.66 23.88
CA ARG A 176 9.70 11.45 23.20
C ARG A 176 9.52 10.58 21.94
N LYS A 177 8.73 9.50 22.00
CA LYS A 177 8.42 8.64 20.86
C LYS A 177 7.61 9.39 19.79
N ARG A 178 6.64 10.24 20.18
CA ARG A 178 5.90 11.12 19.26
C ARG A 178 6.83 12.13 18.57
N ARG A 179 7.76 12.79 19.28
CA ARG A 179 8.75 13.70 18.66
C ARG A 179 9.66 12.99 17.68
N LEU A 180 10.14 11.80 17.99
CA LEU A 180 10.96 11.00 17.09
C LEU A 180 10.18 10.54 15.87
N PHE A 181 8.90 10.24 16.04
CA PHE A 181 7.98 9.91 14.94
C PHE A 181 7.80 11.10 14.00
N CYS A 182 7.41 12.26 14.54
CA CYS A 182 7.28 13.49 13.76
C CYS A 182 8.58 13.86 13.04
N SER A 183 9.73 13.67 13.68
CA SER A 183 11.05 13.89 13.08
C SER A 183 11.36 12.92 11.94
N LYS A 184 11.00 11.62 12.06
CA LYS A 184 11.22 10.61 11.00
C LYS A 184 10.25 10.79 9.84
N VAL A 185 8.96 11.05 10.12
CA VAL A 185 7.93 11.37 9.11
C VAL A 185 8.33 12.65 8.37
N ASN A 186 8.72 13.69 9.10
CA ASN A 186 9.21 14.95 8.53
C ASN A 186 10.44 14.72 7.61
N ARG A 187 11.37 13.83 7.97
CA ARG A 187 12.54 13.53 7.14
C ARG A 187 12.17 12.74 5.87
N SER A 188 11.18 11.87 5.95
CA SER A 188 10.68 11.11 4.78
C SER A 188 9.82 11.97 3.85
N MET A 189 9.02 12.89 4.42
CA MET A 189 8.08 13.73 3.67
C MET A 189 8.67 15.05 3.18
N ARG A 190 9.84 15.49 3.70
CA ARG A 190 10.50 16.73 3.24
C ARG A 190 10.81 16.78 1.75
N LYS A 191 10.88 15.64 1.10
CA LYS A 191 11.09 15.56 -0.36
C LYS A 191 9.81 15.82 -1.17
N PHE A 192 8.63 15.79 -0.52
CA PHE A 192 7.34 15.79 -1.22
C PHE A 192 6.34 16.85 -0.73
N MET A 193 6.57 17.50 0.45
CA MET A 193 5.62 18.46 1.02
C MET A 193 6.29 19.73 1.57
N PRO A 194 5.63 20.90 1.46
CA PRO A 194 6.14 22.16 2.01
C PRO A 194 6.15 22.16 3.55
N ARG A 195 7.17 22.83 4.13
CA ARG A 195 7.40 22.89 5.60
C ARG A 195 6.21 23.36 6.42
N SER A 196 5.38 24.23 5.87
CA SER A 196 4.22 24.81 6.56
C SER A 196 3.13 23.83 6.93
N TRP A 197 2.98 22.73 6.16
CA TRP A 197 1.98 21.70 6.43
C TRP A 197 2.38 20.76 7.57
N ILE A 198 3.68 20.52 7.72
CA ILE A 198 4.25 19.57 8.69
C ILE A 198 4.20 20.16 10.11
N ILE A 199 4.39 21.46 10.26
CA ILE A 199 4.44 22.14 11.56
C ILE A 199 3.08 22.18 12.24
N ARG A 200 1.97 22.31 11.50
CA ARG A 200 0.62 22.42 12.07
C ARG A 200 0.11 21.13 12.73
N HIS A 201 0.63 19.97 12.36
CA HIS A 201 0.10 18.68 12.83
C HIS A 201 1.00 17.95 13.83
N CYS A 202 2.16 18.53 14.16
CA CYS A 202 3.13 17.93 15.08
C CYS A 202 3.28 18.67 16.42
N ASN A 203 2.46 19.67 16.70
CA ASN A 203 2.49 20.35 18.01
C ASN A 203 1.94 19.40 19.08
N CYS A 204 2.83 18.92 19.95
CA CYS A 204 2.45 18.43 21.28
C CYS A 204 2.15 19.66 22.14
N VAL A 205 0.87 19.94 22.41
CA VAL A 205 0.44 20.75 23.54
C VAL A 205 0.53 19.90 24.78
#